data_d2311ac7bcaca6c6a7ecb7e690cfe4f4
#
_entry.id   d2311ac7bcaca6c6a7ecb7e690cfe4f4
#
_cell.length_a   1.000
_cell.length_b   1.000
_cell.length_c   1.000
_cell.angle_alpha   90.00
_cell.angle_beta   90.00
_cell.angle_gamma   90.00
#
_symmetry.space_group_name_H-M   'P 1'
#
loop_
_entity.id
_entity.type
_entity.pdbx_description
1 polymer ?
#
loop_
_entity_poly.entity_id
_entity_poly.type
_entity_poly.pdbx_seq_one_letter_code
_entity_poly.pdbx_strand_id
1 'polypeptide(L)'
;MKKNLQVVVSGHSMWPNLNDGQVIDCQTFNDQELSIGDVILFKHPFNSKIVMIKRIGKINSDDELWVVGDNPDQTSSEDSHNFGFISKNHVLGLHCE
;
A
#
# COMPACT_ATOMS: atom_id res chain seq x y z
N MET A 1 -0.54 -9.77 21.01
CA MET A 1 -0.71 -8.31 20.99
C MET A 1 -0.38 -7.76 19.59
N LYS A 2 -1.30 -7.06 18.97
CA LYS A 2 -1.08 -6.47 17.65
C LYS A 2 -0.21 -5.24 17.80
N LYS A 3 0.86 -5.16 17.02
CA LYS A 3 1.68 -3.96 16.95
C LYS A 3 1.13 -3.01 15.92
N ASN A 4 1.07 -1.73 16.26
CA ASN A 4 0.69 -0.67 15.34
C ASN A 4 1.92 0.12 14.94
N LEU A 5 1.92 0.54 13.67
CA LEU A 5 2.92 1.44 13.11
C LEU A 5 2.24 2.77 12.85
N GLN A 6 2.85 3.87 13.32
CA GLN A 6 2.44 5.19 12.87
C GLN A 6 3.25 5.58 11.65
N VAL A 7 2.57 6.01 10.60
CA VAL A 7 3.18 6.33 9.31
C VAL A 7 2.74 7.71 8.89
N VAL A 8 3.69 8.51 8.42
CA VAL A 8 3.39 9.81 7.82
C VAL A 8 3.27 9.62 6.32
N VAL A 9 2.11 9.99 5.78
CA VAL A 9 1.86 9.92 4.34
C VAL A 9 2.71 10.96 3.64
N SER A 10 3.45 10.54 2.61
CA SER A 10 4.26 11.42 1.79
C SER A 10 3.75 11.40 0.35
N GLY A 11 3.44 12.58 -0.19
CA GLY A 11 2.95 12.71 -1.54
C GLY A 11 1.43 12.63 -1.64
N HIS A 12 0.92 12.61 -2.87
CA HIS A 12 -0.50 12.77 -3.16
C HIS A 12 -1.15 11.54 -3.81
N SER A 13 -0.47 10.39 -3.82
CA SER A 13 -0.95 9.20 -4.53
C SER A 13 -2.28 8.66 -3.99
N MET A 14 -2.58 8.93 -2.72
CA MET A 14 -3.81 8.45 -2.07
C MET A 14 -4.84 9.57 -1.83
N TRP A 15 -4.58 10.75 -2.40
CA TRP A 15 -5.56 11.83 -2.36
C TRP A 15 -6.83 11.42 -3.14
N PRO A 16 -8.04 11.75 -2.69
CA PRO A 16 -8.36 12.60 -1.53
C PRO A 16 -8.52 11.83 -0.21
N ASN A 17 -8.37 10.51 -0.18
CA ASN A 17 -8.64 9.72 1.02
C ASN A 17 -7.54 9.85 2.06
N LEU A 18 -6.27 9.89 1.62
CA LEU A 18 -5.13 10.17 2.49
C LEU A 18 -4.36 11.34 1.90
N ASN A 19 -3.95 12.27 2.76
CA ASN A 19 -3.33 13.51 2.35
C ASN A 19 -1.86 13.56 2.77
N ASP A 20 -1.05 14.27 1.99
CA ASP A 20 0.37 14.49 2.32
C ASP A 20 0.50 15.06 3.73
N GLY A 21 1.40 14.49 4.52
CA GLY A 21 1.63 14.90 5.91
C GLY A 21 0.67 14.28 6.92
N GLN A 22 -0.36 13.57 6.47
CA GLN A 22 -1.30 12.90 7.38
C GLN A 22 -0.62 11.75 8.12
N VAL A 23 -0.87 11.65 9.42
CA VAL A 23 -0.38 10.52 10.23
C VAL A 23 -1.49 9.47 10.27
N ILE A 24 -1.14 8.24 9.90
CA ILE A 24 -2.08 7.11 9.92
C ILE A 24 -1.54 5.97 10.77
N ASP A 25 -2.44 5.17 11.29
CA ASP A 25 -2.10 3.95 12.03
C ASP A 25 -2.22 2.74 11.11
N CYS A 26 -1.18 1.90 11.10
CA CYS A 26 -1.18 0.65 10.37
C CYS A 26 -0.90 -0.49 11.35
N GLN A 27 -1.57 -1.62 11.15
CA GLN A 27 -1.21 -2.86 11.83
C GLN A 27 -0.02 -3.48 11.12
N THR A 28 0.95 -3.99 11.88
CA THR A 28 2.03 -4.78 11.30
C THR A 28 1.46 -6.00 10.57
N PHE A 29 1.94 -6.27 9.37
CA PHE A 29 1.48 -7.43 8.60
C PHE A 29 2.07 -8.72 9.17
N ASN A 30 1.19 -9.63 9.58
CA ASN A 30 1.52 -10.96 10.13
C ASN A 30 0.68 -12.03 9.42
N ASP A 31 0.70 -12.03 8.10
CA ASP A 31 -0.04 -12.98 7.26
C ASP A 31 -1.56 -12.95 7.46
N GLN A 32 -2.11 -11.85 8.00
CA GLN A 32 -3.54 -11.71 8.02
C GLN A 32 -4.10 -11.63 6.60
N GLU A 33 -5.35 -12.03 6.44
CA GLU A 33 -6.01 -12.02 5.14
C GLU A 33 -6.08 -10.61 4.58
N LEU A 34 -5.68 -10.46 3.32
CA LEU A 34 -5.77 -9.21 2.57
C LEU A 34 -6.92 -9.31 1.58
N SER A 35 -7.63 -8.21 1.41
CA SER A 35 -8.80 -8.13 0.54
C SER A 35 -8.65 -6.97 -0.44
N ILE A 36 -9.33 -7.09 -1.59
CA ILE A 36 -9.47 -5.96 -2.53
C ILE A 36 -10.10 -4.78 -1.78
N GLY A 37 -9.51 -3.60 -1.95
CA GLY A 37 -9.94 -2.40 -1.24
C GLY A 37 -9.11 -2.06 -0.02
N ASP A 38 -8.32 -2.98 0.50
CA ASP A 38 -7.42 -2.71 1.63
C ASP A 38 -6.31 -1.77 1.22
N VAL A 39 -5.95 -0.84 2.11
CA VAL A 39 -4.79 0.03 1.95
C VAL A 39 -3.61 -0.58 2.69
N ILE A 40 -2.50 -0.77 1.98
CA ILE A 40 -1.32 -1.43 2.52
C ILE A 40 -0.09 -0.55 2.46
N LEU A 41 0.82 -0.79 3.40
CA LEU A 41 2.17 -0.25 3.44
C LEU A 41 3.10 -1.36 2.96
N PHE A 42 3.93 -1.10 1.96
CA PHE A 42 4.79 -2.14 1.38
C PHE A 42 6.09 -1.55 0.86
N LYS A 43 7.09 -2.42 0.70
CA LYS A 43 8.36 -2.06 0.07
C LYS A 43 8.20 -2.13 -1.45
N HIS A 44 8.73 -1.13 -2.14
CA HIS A 44 8.79 -1.13 -3.60
C HIS A 44 9.48 -2.41 -4.09
N PRO A 45 8.91 -3.13 -5.08
CA PRO A 45 9.44 -4.45 -5.48
C PRO A 45 10.86 -4.42 -6.07
N PHE A 46 11.28 -3.28 -6.60
CA PHE A 46 12.61 -3.12 -7.19
C PHE A 46 13.55 -2.25 -6.37
N ASN A 47 13.07 -1.65 -5.28
CA ASN A 47 13.90 -0.83 -4.40
C ASN A 47 13.36 -0.88 -2.97
N SER A 48 13.90 -1.78 -2.17
CA SER A 48 13.43 -2.03 -0.81
C SER A 48 13.62 -0.85 0.15
N LYS A 49 14.34 0.19 -0.26
CA LYS A 49 14.49 1.43 0.52
C LYS A 49 13.29 2.36 0.39
N ILE A 50 12.45 2.15 -0.62
CA ILE A 50 11.25 2.94 -0.85
C ILE A 50 10.07 2.21 -0.25
N VAL A 51 9.34 2.88 0.65
CA VAL A 51 8.10 2.38 1.23
C VAL A 51 6.94 3.15 0.63
N MET A 52 5.92 2.42 0.22
CA MET A 52 4.75 2.98 -0.48
C MET A 52 3.47 2.64 0.25
N ILE A 53 2.46 3.49 0.07
CA ILE A 53 1.09 3.27 0.53
C ILE A 53 0.19 3.26 -0.69
N LYS A 54 -0.52 2.15 -0.90
CA LYS A 54 -1.43 1.99 -2.04
C LYS A 54 -2.62 1.13 -1.63
N ARG A 55 -3.65 1.14 -2.47
CA ARG A 55 -4.85 0.31 -2.28
C ARG A 55 -4.74 -0.93 -3.14
N ILE A 56 -5.17 -2.08 -2.59
CA ILE A 56 -5.24 -3.32 -3.37
C ILE A 56 -6.43 -3.22 -4.32
N GLY A 57 -6.16 -3.28 -5.62
CA GLY A 57 -7.17 -3.24 -6.67
C GLY A 57 -7.53 -4.62 -7.21
N LYS A 58 -6.61 -5.56 -7.17
CA LYS A 58 -6.82 -6.95 -7.63
C LYS A 58 -5.92 -7.89 -6.83
N ILE A 59 -6.33 -9.14 -6.74
CA ILE A 59 -5.52 -10.24 -6.19
C ILE A 59 -5.63 -11.38 -7.20
N ASN A 60 -4.49 -11.91 -7.67
CA ASN A 60 -4.50 -12.98 -8.67
C ASN A 60 -4.54 -14.37 -8.01
N SER A 61 -4.56 -15.42 -8.82
CA SER A 61 -4.61 -16.81 -8.34
C SER A 61 -3.37 -17.25 -7.56
N ASP A 62 -2.26 -16.51 -7.71
CA ASP A 62 -1.01 -16.77 -6.95
C ASP A 62 -0.92 -15.91 -5.69
N ASP A 63 -2.02 -15.28 -5.28
CA ASP A 63 -2.09 -14.37 -4.13
C ASP A 63 -1.17 -13.15 -4.25
N GLU A 64 -0.80 -12.77 -5.46
CA GLU A 64 -0.09 -11.54 -5.72
C GLU A 64 -1.04 -10.36 -5.82
N LEU A 65 -0.55 -9.18 -5.45
CA LEU A 65 -1.36 -7.98 -5.25
C LEU A 65 -1.12 -6.98 -6.38
N TRP A 66 -2.20 -6.48 -6.96
CA TRP A 66 -2.19 -5.34 -7.86
C TRP A 66 -2.56 -4.12 -7.05
N VAL A 67 -1.63 -3.18 -6.93
CA VAL A 67 -1.78 -2.00 -6.06
C VAL A 67 -1.91 -0.74 -6.90
N VAL A 68 -2.81 0.15 -6.47
CA VAL A 68 -3.13 1.39 -7.17
C VAL A 68 -3.28 2.54 -6.17
N GLY A 69 -2.97 3.75 -6.63
CA GLY A 69 -3.26 4.95 -5.87
C GLY A 69 -4.72 5.37 -6.02
N ASP A 70 -5.24 6.07 -5.02
CA ASP A 70 -6.60 6.62 -5.06
C ASP A 70 -6.67 7.91 -5.88
N ASN A 71 -5.54 8.58 -6.11
CA ASN A 71 -5.52 9.84 -6.86
C ASN A 71 -5.91 9.60 -8.32
N PRO A 72 -6.90 10.32 -8.85
CA PRO A 72 -7.28 10.21 -10.27
C PRO A 72 -6.14 10.57 -11.24
N ASP A 73 -5.17 11.37 -10.80
CA ASP A 73 -3.98 11.68 -11.58
C ASP A 73 -2.98 10.53 -11.48
N GLN A 74 -2.92 9.72 -12.53
CA GLN A 74 -2.05 8.53 -12.58
C GLN A 74 -0.56 8.88 -12.64
N THR A 75 -0.22 10.14 -12.88
CA THR A 75 1.18 10.57 -12.90
C THR A 75 1.70 10.96 -11.53
N SER A 76 0.86 10.94 -10.49
CA SER A 76 1.24 11.38 -9.14
C SER A 76 2.23 10.43 -8.47
N SER A 77 2.30 9.18 -8.86
CA SER A 77 3.17 8.17 -8.24
C SER A 77 3.20 6.90 -9.09
N GLU A 78 4.22 6.08 -8.87
CA GLU A 78 4.28 4.73 -9.43
C GLU A 78 3.29 3.80 -8.72
N ASP A 79 2.75 2.83 -9.47
CA ASP A 79 1.91 1.78 -8.94
C ASP A 79 2.10 0.49 -9.77
N SER A 80 1.17 -0.47 -9.64
CA SER A 80 1.28 -1.74 -10.37
C SER A 80 1.22 -1.57 -11.90
N HIS A 81 0.69 -0.47 -12.42
CA HIS A 81 0.79 -0.18 -13.86
C HIS A 81 2.24 -0.02 -14.31
N ASN A 82 3.13 0.36 -13.39
CA ASN A 82 4.56 0.53 -13.66
C ASN A 82 5.37 -0.72 -13.33
N PHE A 83 5.09 -1.40 -12.20
CA PHE A 83 5.93 -2.50 -11.72
C PHE A 83 5.21 -3.86 -11.64
N GLY A 84 3.92 -3.94 -12.00
CA GLY A 84 3.20 -5.21 -12.00
C GLY A 84 2.68 -5.64 -10.64
N PHE A 85 2.27 -6.90 -10.54
CA PHE A 85 1.84 -7.50 -9.28
C PHE A 85 3.00 -7.58 -8.29
N ILE A 86 2.70 -7.44 -7.01
CA ILE A 86 3.70 -7.58 -5.94
C ILE A 86 3.37 -8.80 -5.09
N SER A 87 4.43 -9.42 -4.53
CA SER A 87 4.29 -10.51 -3.57
C SER A 87 3.89 -9.96 -2.21
N LYS A 88 3.12 -10.74 -1.44
CA LYS A 88 2.83 -10.44 -0.03
C LYS A 88 4.09 -10.26 0.81
N ASN A 89 5.22 -10.82 0.37
CA ASN A 89 6.50 -10.67 1.06
C ASN A 89 6.97 -9.21 1.16
N HIS A 90 6.46 -8.33 0.30
CA HIS A 90 6.77 -6.90 0.35
C HIS A 90 5.90 -6.12 1.34
N VAL A 91 4.81 -6.72 1.82
CA VAL A 91 3.84 -6.01 2.67
C VAL A 91 4.39 -5.85 4.09
N LEU A 92 4.35 -4.63 4.59
CA LEU A 92 4.82 -4.27 5.93
C LEU A 92 3.67 -4.04 6.90
N GLY A 93 2.57 -3.52 6.41
CA GLY A 93 1.45 -3.16 7.26
C GLY A 93 0.14 -2.99 6.50
N LEU A 94 -0.93 -2.93 7.27
CA LEU A 94 -2.30 -2.80 6.79
C LEU A 94 -2.93 -1.60 7.50
N HIS A 95 -3.39 -0.62 6.71
CA HIS A 95 -4.04 0.56 7.27
C HIS A 95 -5.47 0.21 7.70
N CYS A 96 -5.80 0.56 8.94
CA CYS A 96 -7.16 0.41 9.47
C CYS A 96 -7.96 1.67 9.13
N GLU A 97 -8.80 1.56 8.12
CA GLU A 97 -9.71 2.65 7.74
C GLU A 97 -10.92 2.70 8.65
#